data_13721c0fbfdb82160e04c9223ae1ef1e
#
_entry.id   13721c0fbfdb82160e04c9223ae1ef1e
#
_cell.length_a   1.000
_cell.length_b   1.000
_cell.length_c   1.000
_cell.angle_alpha   90.00
_cell.angle_beta   90.00
_cell.angle_gamma   90.00
#
_symmetry.space_group_name_H-M   'P 1'
#
loop_
_entity.id
_entity.type
_entity.pdbx_description
1 polymer ?
#
loop_
_entity_poly.entity_id
_entity_poly.type
_entity_poly.pdbx_seq_one_letter_code
_entity_poly.pdbx_strand_id
1 'polypeptide(L)'
;MNRTLCLLGAILLLAACSKITADNYAKLHAGMSLAEISAILGQPGQCSEVLLLKQCRWGDDKHYIAVSFAADAAVSLSGQGL
;
A
#
# COMPACT_ATOMS: atom_id res chain seq x y z
N MET A 1 26.56 -15.81 -17.52
CA MET A 1 25.44 -16.41 -16.84
C MET A 1 24.98 -15.63 -15.64
N ASN A 2 25.87 -15.32 -14.73
CA ASN A 2 25.50 -14.57 -13.53
C ASN A 2 24.95 -13.18 -13.84
N ARG A 3 25.43 -12.58 -14.91
CA ARG A 3 24.95 -11.25 -15.32
C ARG A 3 23.47 -11.27 -15.70
N THR A 4 23.07 -12.31 -16.41
CA THR A 4 21.67 -12.45 -16.82
C THR A 4 20.78 -12.60 -15.61
N LEU A 5 21.20 -13.37 -14.63
CA LEU A 5 20.45 -13.54 -13.38
C LEU A 5 20.32 -12.22 -12.62
N CYS A 6 21.38 -11.42 -12.58
CA CYS A 6 21.32 -10.12 -11.91
C CYS A 6 20.33 -9.18 -12.60
N LEU A 7 20.28 -9.19 -13.92
CA LEU A 7 19.34 -8.35 -14.67
C LEU A 7 17.90 -8.78 -14.39
N LEU A 8 17.64 -10.08 -14.37
CA LEU A 8 16.32 -10.60 -14.04
C LEU A 8 15.91 -10.22 -12.63
N GLY A 9 16.85 -10.27 -11.70
CA GLY A 9 16.60 -9.86 -10.33
C GLY A 9 16.19 -8.40 -10.23
N ALA A 10 16.84 -7.53 -11.00
CA ALA A 10 16.50 -6.11 -11.02
C ALA A 10 15.09 -5.87 -11.55
N ILE A 11 14.70 -6.59 -12.59
CA ILE A 11 13.35 -6.48 -13.15
C ILE A 11 12.31 -6.94 -12.13
N LEU A 12 12.58 -8.03 -11.43
CA LEU A 12 11.67 -8.53 -10.40
C LEU A 12 11.51 -7.53 -9.27
N LEU A 13 12.58 -6.84 -8.88
CA LEU A 13 12.50 -5.82 -7.85
C LEU A 13 11.59 -4.68 -8.26
N LEU A 14 11.68 -4.24 -9.52
CA LEU A 14 10.79 -3.20 -10.03
C LEU A 14 9.34 -3.65 -10.01
N ALA A 15 9.07 -4.88 -10.43
CA ALA A 15 7.72 -5.43 -10.38
C ALA A 15 7.21 -5.52 -8.95
N ALA A 16 8.07 -5.88 -8.00
CA ALA A 16 7.70 -6.00 -6.59
C ALA A 16 7.35 -4.66 -5.95
N CYS A 17 7.79 -3.53 -6.53
CA CYS A 17 7.43 -2.21 -6.03
C CYS A 17 6.00 -1.82 -6.36
N SER A 18 5.36 -2.51 -7.30
CA SER A 18 3.98 -2.22 -7.71
C SER A 18 3.01 -3.07 -6.89
N LYS A 19 2.78 -2.67 -5.65
CA LYS A 19 1.86 -3.39 -4.76
C LYS A 19 0.48 -2.73 -4.70
N ILE A 20 0.32 -1.61 -5.37
CA ILE A 20 -0.94 -0.86 -5.38
C ILE A 20 -1.78 -1.41 -6.53
N THR A 21 -2.47 -2.51 -6.25
CA THR A 21 -3.23 -3.25 -7.25
C THR A 21 -4.63 -3.54 -6.73
N ALA A 22 -5.53 -3.86 -7.65
CA ALA A 22 -6.90 -4.28 -7.28
C ALA A 22 -6.87 -5.54 -6.42
N ASP A 23 -5.97 -6.48 -6.73
CA ASP A 23 -5.84 -7.72 -5.96
C ASP A 23 -5.46 -7.44 -4.51
N ASN A 24 -4.49 -6.57 -4.31
CA ASN A 24 -4.05 -6.23 -2.95
C ASN A 24 -5.10 -5.39 -2.23
N TYR A 25 -5.78 -4.50 -2.94
CA TYR A 25 -6.87 -3.73 -2.36
C TYR A 25 -7.98 -4.65 -1.84
N ALA A 26 -8.28 -5.71 -2.59
CA ALA A 26 -9.31 -6.65 -2.20
C ALA A 26 -8.98 -7.42 -0.92
N LYS A 27 -7.72 -7.46 -0.53
CA LYS A 27 -7.29 -8.12 0.70
C LYS A 27 -7.49 -7.25 1.94
N LEU A 28 -7.77 -5.98 1.75
CA LEU A 28 -7.93 -5.04 2.85
C LEU A 28 -9.36 -5.08 3.38
N HIS A 29 -9.52 -4.88 4.68
CA HIS A 29 -10.84 -4.81 5.29
C HIS A 29 -10.81 -3.91 6.51
N ALA A 30 -12.00 -3.46 6.91
CA ALA A 30 -12.12 -2.62 8.08
C ALA A 30 -11.65 -3.37 9.33
N GLY A 31 -11.01 -2.63 10.23
CA GLY A 31 -10.45 -3.20 11.45
C GLY A 31 -8.97 -3.54 11.35
N MET A 32 -8.40 -3.58 10.14
CA MET A 32 -6.97 -3.85 9.99
C MET A 32 -6.13 -2.71 10.54
N SER A 33 -4.99 -3.06 11.15
CA SER A 33 -4.05 -2.07 11.64
C SER A 33 -3.19 -1.54 10.50
N LEU A 34 -2.49 -0.42 10.74
CA LEU A 34 -1.54 0.11 9.77
C LEU A 34 -0.44 -0.92 9.46
N ALA A 35 0.02 -1.65 10.47
CA ALA A 35 1.06 -2.67 10.27
C ALA A 35 0.57 -3.79 9.36
N GLU A 36 -0.68 -4.22 9.54
CA GLU A 36 -1.25 -5.27 8.69
C GLU A 36 -1.41 -4.81 7.25
N ILE A 37 -1.88 -3.59 7.05
CA ILE A 37 -2.04 -3.03 5.71
C ILE A 37 -0.68 -2.81 5.07
N SER A 38 0.30 -2.32 5.81
CA SER A 38 1.65 -2.12 5.30
C SER A 38 2.33 -3.44 4.92
N ALA A 39 1.97 -4.53 5.57
CA ALA A 39 2.48 -5.85 5.19
C ALA A 39 2.01 -6.26 3.80
N ILE A 40 0.86 -5.76 3.38
CA ILE A 40 0.30 -6.04 2.05
C ILE A 40 0.76 -5.01 1.02
N LEU A 41 0.66 -3.72 1.35
CA LEU A 41 0.89 -2.63 0.41
C LEU A 41 2.30 -2.04 0.45
N GLY A 42 3.08 -2.38 1.47
CA GLY A 42 4.36 -1.74 1.67
C GLY A 42 4.24 -0.48 2.51
N GLN A 43 5.30 0.30 2.56
CA GLN A 43 5.31 1.55 3.32
C GLN A 43 4.38 2.58 2.68
N PRO A 44 3.57 3.30 3.46
CA PRO A 44 2.73 4.35 2.90
C PRO A 44 3.58 5.51 2.39
N GLY A 45 3.12 6.13 1.30
CA GLY A 45 3.79 7.29 0.73
C GLY A 45 3.57 8.54 1.57
N GLN A 46 2.37 8.70 2.09
CA GLN A 46 1.99 9.86 2.90
C GLN A 46 1.02 9.46 3.98
N CYS A 47 1.23 9.99 5.18
CA CYS A 47 0.28 9.85 6.26
C CYS A 47 0.10 11.20 6.92
N SER A 48 -1.13 11.50 7.32
CA SER A 48 -1.45 12.70 8.10
C SER A 48 -2.31 12.29 9.27
N GLU A 49 -2.20 13.05 10.35
CA GLU A 49 -2.89 12.74 11.59
C GLU A 49 -3.58 13.99 12.11
N VAL A 50 -4.89 13.88 12.34
CA VAL A 50 -5.68 14.96 12.91
C VAL A 50 -6.51 14.37 14.04
N LEU A 51 -6.26 14.85 15.26
CA LEU A 51 -6.90 14.32 16.46
C LEU A 51 -6.59 12.84 16.59
N LEU A 52 -7.63 11.98 16.64
CA LEU A 52 -7.47 10.54 16.76
C LEU A 52 -7.55 9.82 15.41
N LEU A 53 -7.66 10.57 14.33
CA LEU A 53 -7.76 10.01 12.99
C LEU A 53 -6.42 10.11 12.28
N LYS A 54 -6.02 9.01 11.66
CA LYS A 54 -4.82 8.97 10.85
C LYS A 54 -5.21 8.54 9.45
N GLN A 55 -4.77 9.30 8.45
CA GLN A 55 -5.03 8.98 7.05
C GLN A 55 -3.73 8.69 6.35
N CYS A 56 -3.66 7.56 5.69
CA CYS A 56 -2.47 7.17 4.95
C CYS A 56 -2.83 6.90 3.50
N ARG A 57 -1.88 7.16 2.61
CA ARG A 57 -2.06 6.96 1.18
C ARG A 57 -0.85 6.23 0.62
N TRP A 58 -1.14 5.22 -0.18
CA TRP A 58 -0.15 4.41 -0.91
C TRP A 58 -0.33 4.67 -2.40
N GLY A 59 0.76 4.87 -3.12
CA GLY A 59 0.72 5.05 -4.56
C GLY A 59 0.95 6.49 -4.97
N ASP A 60 0.43 6.86 -6.14
CA ASP A 60 0.59 8.20 -6.70
C ASP A 60 -0.77 8.86 -6.91
N ASP A 61 -0.81 9.99 -7.62
CA ASP A 61 -2.04 10.76 -7.80
C ASP A 61 -3.08 10.06 -8.66
N LYS A 62 -2.66 9.13 -9.51
CA LYS A 62 -3.54 8.45 -10.46
C LYS A 62 -3.90 7.04 -10.01
N HIS A 63 -3.01 6.40 -9.26
CA HIS A 63 -3.17 5.02 -8.80
C HIS A 63 -2.83 5.00 -7.33
N TYR A 64 -3.84 4.92 -6.48
CA TYR A 64 -3.58 4.97 -5.04
C TYR A 64 -4.62 4.19 -4.25
N ILE A 65 -4.25 3.86 -3.04
CA ILE A 65 -5.14 3.34 -2.02
C ILE A 65 -5.04 4.28 -0.83
N ALA A 66 -6.19 4.72 -0.34
CA ALA A 66 -6.26 5.61 0.83
C ALA A 66 -7.02 4.90 1.94
N VAL A 67 -6.48 4.97 3.14
CA VAL A 67 -7.08 4.33 4.32
C VAL A 67 -7.09 5.32 5.46
N SER A 68 -8.24 5.41 6.13
CA SER A 68 -8.38 6.20 7.36
C SER A 68 -8.43 5.25 8.54
N PHE A 69 -7.68 5.58 9.58
CA PHE A 69 -7.59 4.78 10.80
C PHE A 69 -8.12 5.57 11.99
N ALA A 70 -8.86 4.89 12.84
CA ALA A 70 -9.26 5.41 14.15
C ALA A 70 -8.75 4.43 15.19
N ALA A 71 -7.91 4.91 16.12
CA ALA A 71 -7.30 4.06 17.15
C ALA A 71 -6.61 2.83 16.54
N ASP A 72 -5.84 3.06 15.45
CA ASP A 72 -5.07 2.04 14.73
C ASP A 72 -5.92 0.95 14.09
N ALA A 73 -7.18 1.24 13.81
CA ALA A 73 -8.05 0.31 13.09
C ALA A 73 -8.62 1.02 11.86
N ALA A 74 -8.54 0.38 10.71
CA ALA A 74 -9.05 0.95 9.47
C ALA A 74 -10.57 1.10 9.56
N VAL A 75 -11.04 2.31 9.28
CA VAL A 75 -12.47 2.62 9.30
C VAL A 75 -12.99 3.02 7.91
N SER A 76 -12.10 3.38 7.01
CA SER A 76 -12.47 3.79 5.66
C SER A 76 -11.36 3.37 4.70
N LEU A 77 -11.75 2.78 3.58
CA LEU A 77 -10.84 2.30 2.55
C LEU A 77 -11.33 2.80 1.21
N SER A 78 -10.43 3.32 0.39
CA SER A 78 -10.78 3.73 -0.97
C SER A 78 -9.60 3.46 -1.90
N GLY A 79 -9.91 3.22 -3.16
CA GLY A 79 -8.92 2.99 -4.20
C GLY A 79 -9.25 3.76 -5.45
N GLN A 80 -8.23 4.13 -6.20
CA GLN A 80 -8.38 4.88 -7.43
C GLN A 80 -7.40 4.36 -8.46
N GLY A 81 -7.89 4.09 -9.68
CA GLY A 81 -7.03 3.68 -10.78
C GLY A 81 -6.45 2.28 -10.66
N LEU A 82 -7.05 1.43 -9.87
CA LEU A 82 -6.53 0.07 -9.61
C LEU A 82 -6.92 -0.93 -10.68
#